data_64e2ed818c91726377d41cdb25d47b12
#
_entry.id   64e2ed818c91726377d41cdb25d47b12
#
_cell.length_a   1.000
_cell.length_b   1.000
_cell.length_c   1.000
_cell.angle_alpha   90.00
_cell.angle_beta   90.00
_cell.angle_gamma   90.00
#
_symmetry.space_group_name_H-M   'P 1'
#
loop_
_entity.id
_entity.type
_entity.pdbx_description
1 polymer ?
#
loop_
_entity_poly.entity_id
_entity_poly.type
_entity_poly.pdbx_seq_one_letter_code
_entity_poly.pdbx_strand_id
1 'polypeptide(L)'
;MNLLVVGSGAREHAIAWKLSSSSIVERLYCAPGNAGTAGLGVNLNLRADDIPGILGAVLDYDIDLVVVGPELPLSLGLTDRLKQLRPAKPPLCFGPSAAAARIESSKSYAKSFMRRRGIPTADFRVFDDLGEALRFIQSPPWPFVVKATGLASGKGVFLPESPGEAGTILESLMKGKSLGDAGSE
;
A
#
# COMPACT_ATOMS: atom_id res chain seq x y z
N MET A 1 24.33 12.14 -4.79
CA MET A 1 23.08 11.53 -5.32
C MET A 1 21.89 12.36 -4.92
N ASN A 2 20.97 12.59 -5.85
CA ASN A 2 19.67 13.20 -5.56
C ASN A 2 18.64 12.12 -5.21
N LEU A 3 17.98 12.24 -4.06
CA LEU A 3 17.04 11.25 -3.54
C LEU A 3 15.63 11.82 -3.45
N LEU A 4 14.63 10.98 -3.74
CA LEU A 4 13.22 11.29 -3.52
C LEU A 4 12.61 10.26 -2.56
N VAL A 5 12.06 10.71 -1.43
CA VAL A 5 11.25 9.89 -0.52
C VAL A 5 9.78 10.16 -0.82
N VAL A 6 9.05 9.13 -1.24
CA VAL A 6 7.61 9.23 -1.52
C VAL A 6 6.82 8.86 -0.27
N GLY A 7 5.93 9.78 0.16
CA GLY A 7 5.06 9.64 1.32
C GLY A 7 5.17 10.82 2.29
N SER A 8 4.35 10.82 3.35
CA SER A 8 4.19 11.95 4.26
C SER A 8 4.09 11.56 5.74
N GLY A 9 4.17 10.28 6.07
CA GLY A 9 4.02 9.76 7.42
C GLY A 9 5.30 9.88 8.27
N ALA A 10 5.20 9.43 9.52
CA ALA A 10 6.33 9.36 10.45
C ALA A 10 7.43 8.39 9.96
N ARG A 11 7.05 7.32 9.28
CA ARG A 11 7.98 6.37 8.66
C ARG A 11 8.84 7.06 7.60
N GLU A 12 8.24 7.81 6.71
CA GLU A 12 8.94 8.54 5.65
C GLU A 12 9.81 9.65 6.22
N HIS A 13 9.36 10.33 7.30
CA HIS A 13 10.20 11.29 8.02
C HIS A 13 11.44 10.61 8.62
N ALA A 14 11.30 9.48 9.29
CA ALA A 14 12.43 8.74 9.85
C ALA A 14 13.42 8.26 8.77
N ILE A 15 12.92 7.81 7.62
CA ILE A 15 13.74 7.45 6.47
C ILE A 15 14.49 8.67 5.93
N ALA A 16 13.79 9.78 5.70
CA ALA A 16 14.39 11.04 5.22
C ALA A 16 15.46 11.55 6.19
N TRP A 17 15.17 11.53 7.49
CA TRP A 17 16.16 11.91 8.53
C TRP A 17 17.42 11.05 8.48
N LYS A 18 17.27 9.73 8.34
CA LYS A 18 18.42 8.83 8.24
C LYS A 18 19.23 9.07 6.96
N LEU A 19 18.55 9.25 5.84
CA LEU A 19 19.18 9.50 4.55
C LEU A 19 19.90 10.86 4.51
N SER A 20 19.35 11.91 5.12
CA SER A 20 19.94 13.26 5.14
C SER A 20 21.32 13.30 5.82
N SER A 21 21.62 12.34 6.68
CA SER A 21 22.93 12.24 7.33
C SER A 21 24.00 11.50 6.52
N SER A 22 23.64 11.00 5.33
CA SER A 22 24.57 10.25 4.46
C SER A 22 25.40 11.18 3.58
N SER A 23 26.71 11.00 3.57
CA SER A 23 27.66 11.81 2.77
C SER A 23 27.49 11.66 1.24
N ILE A 24 26.79 10.62 0.78
CA ILE A 24 26.52 10.44 -0.65
C ILE A 24 25.25 11.15 -1.12
N VAL A 25 24.44 11.67 -0.19
CA VAL A 25 23.22 12.42 -0.51
C VAL A 25 23.57 13.89 -0.70
N GLU A 26 23.34 14.40 -1.91
CA GLU A 26 23.55 15.81 -2.25
C GLU A 26 22.27 16.62 -2.04
N ARG A 27 21.15 16.07 -2.51
CA ARG A 27 19.83 16.68 -2.37
C ARG A 27 18.79 15.66 -1.97
N LEU A 28 17.95 16.04 -1.03
CA LEU A 28 16.85 15.22 -0.55
C LEU A 28 15.52 15.92 -0.87
N TYR A 29 14.63 15.19 -1.52
CA TYR A 29 13.28 15.61 -1.83
C TYR A 29 12.28 14.66 -1.16
N CYS A 30 11.11 15.17 -0.79
CA CYS A 30 10.01 14.38 -0.24
C CYS A 30 8.70 14.72 -0.97
N ALA A 31 7.89 13.75 -1.32
CA ALA A 31 6.62 13.94 -2.04
C ALA A 31 5.47 13.17 -1.37
N PRO A 32 4.50 13.85 -0.74
CA PRO A 32 4.44 15.29 -0.46
C PRO A 32 5.35 15.75 0.69
N GLY A 33 5.89 14.81 1.50
CA GLY A 33 6.59 15.14 2.74
C GLY A 33 5.65 15.66 3.84
N ASN A 34 6.24 16.21 4.89
CA ASN A 34 5.55 16.79 6.04
C ASN A 34 6.39 17.91 6.68
N ALA A 35 5.92 18.50 7.79
CA ALA A 35 6.64 19.58 8.49
C ALA A 35 8.06 19.14 8.97
N GLY A 36 8.25 17.87 9.38
CA GLY A 36 9.55 17.35 9.79
C GLY A 36 10.51 17.19 8.61
N THR A 37 10.03 16.71 7.47
CA THR A 37 10.86 16.53 6.27
C THR A 37 11.26 17.87 5.64
N ALA A 38 10.49 18.96 5.85
CA ALA A 38 10.83 20.29 5.38
C ALA A 38 12.13 20.85 6.00
N GLY A 39 12.51 20.37 7.18
CA GLY A 39 13.78 20.71 7.82
C GLY A 39 14.97 19.89 7.34
N LEU A 40 14.74 18.83 6.55
CA LEU A 40 15.75 17.89 6.07
C LEU A 40 16.06 18.04 4.57
N GLY A 41 15.11 18.57 3.82
CA GLY A 41 15.19 18.68 2.37
C GLY A 41 14.03 19.49 1.80
N VAL A 42 13.72 19.28 0.52
CA VAL A 42 12.66 19.99 -0.20
C VAL A 42 11.41 19.15 -0.29
N ASN A 43 10.30 19.65 0.24
CA ASN A 43 9.00 19.03 0.03
C ASN A 43 8.42 19.46 -1.32
N LEU A 44 8.04 18.48 -2.14
CA LEU A 44 7.36 18.70 -3.41
C LEU A 44 5.85 18.60 -3.20
N ASN A 45 5.10 19.54 -3.73
CA ASN A 45 3.63 19.51 -3.64
C ASN A 45 3.03 18.49 -4.63
N LEU A 46 3.35 17.22 -4.42
CA LEU A 46 2.91 16.07 -5.22
C LEU A 46 2.33 15.02 -4.28
N ARG A 47 1.13 14.54 -4.58
CA ARG A 47 0.54 13.42 -3.83
C ARG A 47 1.35 12.15 -4.06
N ALA A 48 1.39 11.26 -3.08
CA ALA A 48 2.10 9.98 -3.19
C ALA A 48 1.52 9.04 -4.28
N ASP A 49 0.24 9.21 -4.62
CA ASP A 49 -0.47 8.47 -5.67
C ASP A 49 -0.47 9.18 -7.04
N ASP A 50 0.11 10.37 -7.14
CA ASP A 50 0.30 11.06 -8.42
C ASP A 50 1.53 10.51 -9.15
N ILE A 51 1.36 9.32 -9.75
CA ILE A 51 2.45 8.64 -10.45
C ILE A 51 3.03 9.50 -11.58
N PRO A 52 2.23 10.15 -12.46
CA PRO A 52 2.78 11.03 -13.51
C PRO A 52 3.61 12.19 -12.94
N GLY A 53 3.11 12.85 -11.90
CA GLY A 53 3.82 13.97 -11.26
C GLY A 53 5.14 13.51 -10.62
N ILE A 54 5.17 12.35 -9.97
CA ILE A 54 6.39 11.76 -9.40
C ILE A 54 7.42 11.45 -10.51
N LEU A 55 6.99 10.86 -11.63
CA LEU A 55 7.88 10.59 -12.76
C LEU A 55 8.43 11.89 -13.37
N GLY A 56 7.63 12.94 -13.47
CA GLY A 56 8.07 14.29 -13.87
C GLY A 56 9.14 14.82 -12.93
N ALA A 57 8.89 14.80 -11.62
CA ALA A 57 9.87 15.24 -10.63
C ALA A 57 11.19 14.45 -10.68
N VAL A 58 11.14 13.16 -10.96
CA VAL A 58 12.37 12.35 -11.14
C VAL A 58 13.23 12.87 -12.31
N LEU A 59 12.60 13.36 -13.38
CA LEU A 59 13.31 13.95 -14.51
C LEU A 59 13.78 15.38 -14.20
N ASP A 60 12.92 16.22 -13.64
CA ASP A 60 13.17 17.64 -13.40
C ASP A 60 14.27 17.89 -12.36
N TYR A 61 14.34 17.02 -11.33
CA TYR A 61 15.32 17.12 -10.25
C TYR A 61 16.49 16.14 -10.37
N ASP A 62 16.58 15.43 -11.49
CA ASP A 62 17.62 14.42 -11.78
C ASP A 62 17.80 13.42 -10.63
N ILE A 63 16.69 12.82 -10.20
CA ILE A 63 16.68 11.87 -9.08
C ILE A 63 17.38 10.56 -9.46
N ASP A 64 18.33 10.16 -8.63
CA ASP A 64 19.09 8.90 -8.77
C ASP A 64 18.41 7.73 -8.04
N LEU A 65 17.76 7.99 -6.89
CA LEU A 65 17.11 6.97 -6.08
C LEU A 65 15.76 7.46 -5.58
N VAL A 66 14.73 6.64 -5.79
CA VAL A 66 13.39 6.83 -5.21
C VAL A 66 13.18 5.81 -4.09
N VAL A 67 12.82 6.28 -2.91
CA VAL A 67 12.42 5.44 -1.76
C VAL A 67 10.92 5.59 -1.54
N VAL A 68 10.18 4.50 -1.66
CA VAL A 68 8.71 4.53 -1.57
C VAL A 68 8.28 4.02 -0.20
N GLY A 69 7.69 4.91 0.59
CA GLY A 69 7.22 4.57 1.93
C GLY A 69 5.87 3.86 1.95
N PRO A 70 4.78 4.44 1.38
CA PRO A 70 3.46 3.83 1.41
C PRO A 70 3.27 2.76 0.33
N GLU A 71 2.34 1.85 0.57
CA GLU A 71 2.00 0.73 -0.32
C GLU A 71 1.22 1.13 -1.57
N LEU A 72 0.44 2.21 -1.50
CA LEU A 72 -0.44 2.63 -2.60
C LEU A 72 0.31 2.95 -3.90
N PRO A 73 1.34 3.82 -3.93
CA PRO A 73 2.09 4.07 -5.16
C PRO A 73 2.77 2.81 -5.72
N LEU A 74 3.14 1.86 -4.87
CA LEU A 74 3.72 0.58 -5.30
C LEU A 74 2.67 -0.29 -6.00
N SER A 75 1.45 -0.37 -5.44
CA SER A 75 0.33 -1.08 -6.07
C SER A 75 -0.11 -0.45 -7.39
N LEU A 76 0.06 0.88 -7.53
CA LEU A 76 -0.16 1.63 -8.78
C LEU A 76 0.98 1.49 -9.80
N GLY A 77 2.04 0.74 -9.48
CA GLY A 77 3.12 0.42 -10.41
C GLY A 77 4.22 1.47 -10.53
N LEU A 78 4.40 2.34 -9.54
CA LEU A 78 5.47 3.37 -9.57
C LEU A 78 6.84 2.76 -9.88
N THR A 79 7.22 1.66 -9.20
CA THR A 79 8.51 0.99 -9.44
C THR A 79 8.66 0.49 -10.88
N ASP A 80 7.58 -0.04 -11.46
CA ASP A 80 7.60 -0.57 -12.82
C ASP A 80 7.73 0.57 -13.84
N ARG A 81 7.08 1.71 -13.58
CA ARG A 81 7.16 2.92 -14.40
C ARG A 81 8.54 3.60 -14.33
N LEU A 82 9.15 3.65 -13.14
CA LEU A 82 10.50 4.19 -12.93
C LEU A 82 11.55 3.44 -13.75
N LYS A 83 11.46 2.10 -13.82
CA LYS A 83 12.37 1.28 -14.65
C LYS A 83 12.30 1.60 -16.13
N GLN A 84 11.19 2.13 -16.61
CA GLN A 84 10.97 2.47 -18.02
C GLN A 84 11.31 3.92 -18.33
N LEU A 85 11.48 4.78 -17.33
CA LEU A 85 11.59 6.22 -17.48
C LEU A 85 12.86 6.65 -18.22
N ARG A 86 14.00 6.02 -17.91
CA ARG A 86 15.32 6.25 -18.52
C ARG A 86 15.94 4.90 -18.88
N PRO A 87 15.61 4.30 -20.03
CA PRO A 87 16.01 2.92 -20.34
C PRO A 87 17.52 2.64 -20.25
N ALA A 88 18.37 3.63 -20.60
CA ALA A 88 19.82 3.49 -20.54
C ALA A 88 20.39 3.60 -19.11
N LYS A 89 19.73 4.36 -18.23
CA LYS A 89 20.13 4.57 -16.83
C LYS A 89 18.86 4.86 -15.99
N PRO A 90 18.05 3.85 -15.69
CA PRO A 90 16.87 4.06 -14.88
C PRO A 90 17.24 4.50 -13.46
N PRO A 91 16.43 5.34 -12.80
CA PRO A 91 16.63 5.66 -11.40
C PRO A 91 16.50 4.38 -10.57
N LEU A 92 17.30 4.26 -9.52
CA LEU A 92 17.12 3.18 -8.55
C LEU A 92 15.79 3.38 -7.83
N CYS A 93 15.13 2.28 -7.46
CA CYS A 93 13.91 2.33 -6.67
C CYS A 93 13.98 1.33 -5.51
N PHE A 94 13.83 1.83 -4.30
CA PHE A 94 13.61 1.02 -3.12
C PHE A 94 12.10 0.86 -2.92
N GLY A 95 11.58 -0.23 -3.47
CA GLY A 95 10.18 -0.60 -3.44
C GLY A 95 9.89 -1.77 -4.39
N PRO A 96 8.96 -2.67 -4.07
CA PRO A 96 8.59 -3.80 -4.92
C PRO A 96 7.86 -3.34 -6.20
N SER A 97 7.84 -4.21 -7.22
CA SER A 97 6.95 -4.06 -8.38
C SER A 97 5.47 -4.17 -7.96
N ALA A 98 4.55 -3.69 -8.81
CA ALA A 98 3.11 -3.85 -8.56
C ALA A 98 2.71 -5.31 -8.34
N ALA A 99 3.29 -6.23 -9.10
CA ALA A 99 3.05 -7.67 -8.96
C ALA A 99 3.45 -8.19 -7.57
N ALA A 100 4.60 -7.76 -7.03
CA ALA A 100 5.06 -8.14 -5.70
C ALA A 100 4.30 -7.39 -4.58
N ALA A 101 3.91 -6.13 -4.80
CA ALA A 101 3.12 -5.33 -3.87
C ALA A 101 1.73 -5.93 -3.58
N ARG A 102 1.24 -6.84 -4.43
CA ARG A 102 -0.01 -7.59 -4.18
C ARG A 102 -0.02 -8.35 -2.85
N ILE A 103 1.14 -8.75 -2.34
CA ILE A 103 1.24 -9.41 -1.02
C ILE A 103 0.73 -8.47 0.09
N GLU A 104 0.90 -7.16 -0.06
CA GLU A 104 0.40 -6.16 0.90
C GLU A 104 -0.98 -5.62 0.48
N SER A 105 -1.17 -5.33 -0.81
CA SER A 105 -2.36 -4.63 -1.30
C SER A 105 -3.60 -5.52 -1.47
N SER A 106 -3.47 -6.86 -1.44
CA SER A 106 -4.58 -7.80 -1.52
C SER A 106 -4.44 -8.91 -0.47
N LYS A 107 -5.34 -8.90 0.52
CA LYS A 107 -5.31 -9.91 1.60
C LYS A 107 -5.67 -11.30 1.10
N SER A 108 -6.60 -11.43 0.15
CA SER A 108 -6.96 -12.70 -0.47
C SER A 108 -5.79 -13.29 -1.25
N TYR A 109 -5.08 -12.46 -2.02
CA TYR A 109 -3.88 -12.88 -2.72
C TYR A 109 -2.77 -13.32 -1.75
N ALA A 110 -2.49 -12.53 -0.71
CA ALA A 110 -1.47 -12.83 0.31
C ALA A 110 -1.76 -14.16 1.00
N LYS A 111 -3.00 -14.38 1.45
CA LYS A 111 -3.44 -15.61 2.10
C LYS A 111 -3.31 -16.82 1.16
N SER A 112 -3.74 -16.69 -0.08
CA SER A 112 -3.62 -17.73 -1.11
C SER A 112 -2.17 -18.02 -1.45
N PHE A 113 -1.31 -17.00 -1.51
CA PHE A 113 0.12 -17.15 -1.71
C PHE A 113 0.77 -17.93 -0.55
N MET A 114 0.49 -17.52 0.69
CA MET A 114 1.02 -18.20 1.88
C MET A 114 0.63 -19.68 1.91
N ARG A 115 -0.65 -20.00 1.66
CA ARG A 115 -1.13 -21.38 1.60
C ARG A 115 -0.41 -22.20 0.53
N ARG A 116 -0.25 -21.67 -0.69
CA ARG A 116 0.46 -22.35 -1.78
C ARG A 116 1.94 -22.60 -1.49
N ARG A 117 2.55 -21.76 -0.65
CA ARG A 117 3.99 -21.82 -0.32
C ARG A 117 4.26 -22.48 1.03
N GLY A 118 3.25 -23.03 1.70
CA GLY A 118 3.42 -23.65 3.02
C GLY A 118 3.82 -22.67 4.12
N ILE A 119 3.59 -21.37 3.94
CA ILE A 119 3.86 -20.35 4.96
C ILE A 119 2.73 -20.41 6.00
N PRO A 120 3.04 -20.56 7.30
CA PRO A 120 2.03 -20.62 8.34
C PRO A 120 1.12 -19.38 8.33
N THR A 121 -0.18 -19.62 8.31
CA THR A 121 -1.20 -18.56 8.37
C THR A 121 -2.49 -19.14 8.94
N ALA A 122 -3.30 -18.32 9.61
CA ALA A 122 -4.61 -18.74 10.08
C ALA A 122 -5.50 -19.15 8.91
N ASP A 123 -6.42 -20.07 9.14
CA ASP A 123 -7.44 -20.49 8.18
C ASP A 123 -8.22 -19.28 7.67
N PHE A 124 -8.64 -19.34 6.42
CA PHE A 124 -9.37 -18.27 5.77
C PHE A 124 -10.32 -18.79 4.70
N ARG A 125 -11.34 -18.01 4.44
CA ARG A 125 -12.24 -18.10 3.28
C ARG A 125 -12.29 -16.75 2.59
N VAL A 126 -12.48 -16.77 1.28
CA VAL A 126 -12.64 -15.58 0.44
C VAL A 126 -13.99 -15.66 -0.23
N PHE A 127 -14.71 -14.55 -0.25
CA PHE A 127 -16.03 -14.43 -0.85
C PHE A 127 -16.09 -13.17 -1.70
N ASP A 128 -16.53 -13.29 -2.92
CA ASP A 128 -16.88 -12.23 -3.87
C ASP A 128 -18.40 -12.12 -4.10
N ASP A 129 -19.17 -13.06 -3.53
CA ASP A 129 -20.63 -13.05 -3.48
C ASP A 129 -21.14 -12.90 -2.05
N LEU A 130 -21.94 -11.85 -1.84
CA LEU A 130 -22.53 -11.56 -0.53
C LEU A 130 -23.43 -12.71 -0.01
N GLY A 131 -24.20 -13.34 -0.89
CA GLY A 131 -25.10 -14.43 -0.50
C GLY A 131 -24.34 -15.66 -0.03
N GLU A 132 -23.21 -15.97 -0.62
CA GLU A 132 -22.32 -17.04 -0.16
C GLU A 132 -21.69 -16.71 1.18
N ALA A 133 -21.21 -15.47 1.37
CA ALA A 133 -20.65 -15.00 2.62
C ALA A 133 -21.71 -15.08 3.75
N LEU A 134 -22.93 -14.60 3.49
CA LEU A 134 -24.04 -14.65 4.46
C LEU A 134 -24.44 -16.09 4.83
N ARG A 135 -24.43 -17.02 3.88
CA ARG A 135 -24.67 -18.44 4.18
C ARG A 135 -23.56 -19.04 5.06
N PHE A 136 -22.30 -18.69 4.77
CA PHE A 136 -21.17 -19.19 5.54
C PHE A 136 -21.22 -18.75 7.00
N ILE A 137 -21.57 -17.51 7.30
CA ILE A 137 -21.59 -16.99 8.70
C ILE A 137 -22.69 -17.60 9.56
N GLN A 138 -23.64 -18.37 9.02
CA GLN A 138 -24.65 -19.07 9.82
C GLN A 138 -24.09 -20.30 10.58
N SER A 139 -22.97 -20.87 10.13
CA SER A 139 -22.40 -22.07 10.74
C SER A 139 -20.87 -22.06 10.73
N PRO A 140 -20.20 -20.98 11.12
CA PRO A 140 -18.75 -20.91 11.10
C PRO A 140 -18.13 -21.48 12.36
N PRO A 141 -16.84 -21.79 12.36
CA PRO A 141 -16.07 -21.88 13.59
C PRO A 141 -15.91 -20.47 14.18
N TRP A 142 -16.60 -20.16 15.24
CA TRP A 142 -16.44 -18.91 16.01
C TRP A 142 -15.25 -19.01 16.99
N PRO A 143 -14.53 -17.91 17.28
CA PRO A 143 -14.64 -16.57 16.64
C PRO A 143 -13.91 -16.48 15.32
N PHE A 144 -14.32 -15.54 14.45
CA PHE A 144 -13.61 -15.21 13.21
C PHE A 144 -13.50 -13.69 12.99
N VAL A 145 -12.69 -13.29 12.04
CA VAL A 145 -12.42 -11.90 11.68
C VAL A 145 -12.87 -11.67 10.24
N VAL A 146 -13.67 -10.65 10.01
CA VAL A 146 -14.03 -10.17 8.68
C VAL A 146 -13.00 -9.15 8.22
N LYS A 147 -12.49 -9.30 7.00
CA LYS A 147 -11.49 -8.38 6.43
C LYS A 147 -11.83 -8.02 4.99
N ALA A 148 -11.86 -6.73 4.69
CA ALA A 148 -11.83 -6.26 3.32
C ALA A 148 -10.48 -6.61 2.68
N THR A 149 -10.49 -7.12 1.45
CA THR A 149 -9.28 -7.61 0.77
C THR A 149 -8.33 -6.49 0.39
N GLY A 150 -8.85 -5.37 -0.13
CA GLY A 150 -8.05 -4.26 -0.63
C GLY A 150 -7.43 -3.38 0.45
N LEU A 151 -6.74 -2.32 0.01
CA LEU A 151 -6.16 -1.30 0.87
C LEU A 151 -7.28 -0.46 1.51
N ALA A 152 -7.35 -0.47 2.83
CA ALA A 152 -8.40 0.19 3.60
C ALA A 152 -7.83 1.09 4.73
N SER A 153 -6.55 1.47 4.66
CA SER A 153 -5.88 2.37 5.63
C SER A 153 -6.14 1.97 7.10
N GLY A 154 -6.08 0.68 7.40
CA GLY A 154 -6.31 0.12 8.73
C GLY A 154 -7.79 -0.03 9.14
N LYS A 155 -8.75 0.39 8.31
CA LYS A 155 -10.19 0.38 8.63
C LYS A 155 -10.96 -0.85 8.12
N GLY A 156 -10.29 -1.77 7.44
CA GLY A 156 -10.93 -2.94 6.79
C GLY A 156 -10.85 -4.23 7.59
N VAL A 157 -10.74 -4.18 8.93
CA VAL A 157 -10.69 -5.36 9.81
C VAL A 157 -11.75 -5.23 10.88
N PHE A 158 -12.64 -6.22 10.98
CA PHE A 158 -13.78 -6.23 11.88
C PHE A 158 -13.79 -7.51 12.71
N LEU A 159 -14.17 -7.38 13.96
CA LEU A 159 -14.25 -8.46 14.95
C LEU A 159 -15.72 -8.61 15.40
N PRO A 160 -16.58 -9.24 14.58
CA PRO A 160 -17.99 -9.38 14.94
C PRO A 160 -18.16 -10.29 16.17
N GLU A 161 -19.09 -9.95 17.03
CA GLU A 161 -19.43 -10.72 18.24
C GLU A 161 -20.59 -11.69 18.00
N SER A 162 -21.27 -11.56 16.85
CA SER A 162 -22.42 -12.40 16.50
C SER A 162 -22.56 -12.57 14.98
N PRO A 163 -23.29 -13.64 14.51
CA PRO A 163 -23.64 -13.78 13.10
C PRO A 163 -24.42 -12.60 12.54
N GLY A 164 -25.31 -12.00 13.33
CA GLY A 164 -26.09 -10.82 12.92
C GLY A 164 -25.21 -9.61 12.66
N GLU A 165 -24.27 -9.32 13.55
CA GLU A 165 -23.29 -8.25 13.38
C GLU A 165 -22.39 -8.51 12.17
N ALA A 166 -21.91 -9.75 12.00
CA ALA A 166 -21.12 -10.13 10.83
C ALA A 166 -21.90 -9.90 9.53
N GLY A 167 -23.20 -10.22 9.50
CA GLY A 167 -24.08 -9.96 8.36
C GLY A 167 -24.18 -8.48 8.02
N THR A 168 -24.37 -7.62 9.02
CA THR A 168 -24.41 -6.16 8.84
C THR A 168 -23.08 -5.62 8.28
N ILE A 169 -21.95 -6.12 8.80
CA ILE A 169 -20.61 -5.75 8.29
C ILE A 169 -20.46 -6.16 6.82
N LEU A 170 -20.79 -7.40 6.47
CA LEU A 170 -20.70 -7.90 5.09
C LEU A 170 -21.58 -7.10 4.13
N GLU A 171 -22.82 -6.79 4.51
CA GLU A 171 -23.70 -5.94 3.70
C GLU A 171 -23.11 -4.53 3.49
N SER A 172 -22.57 -3.93 4.55
CA SER A 172 -21.92 -2.61 4.48
C SER A 172 -20.70 -2.62 3.54
N LEU A 173 -19.88 -3.65 3.60
CA LEU A 173 -18.67 -3.78 2.79
C LEU A 173 -19.00 -4.08 1.32
N MET A 174 -19.75 -5.15 1.06
CA MET A 174 -19.92 -5.71 -0.28
C MET A 174 -21.06 -5.02 -1.06
N LYS A 175 -22.16 -4.65 -0.39
CA LYS A 175 -23.31 -3.98 -1.01
C LYS A 175 -23.23 -2.46 -0.86
N GLY A 176 -22.93 -1.98 0.34
CA GLY A 176 -22.85 -0.55 0.66
C GLY A 176 -21.56 0.11 0.18
N LYS A 177 -20.54 -0.67 -0.24
CA LYS A 177 -19.21 -0.19 -0.67
C LYS A 177 -18.60 0.82 0.30
N SER A 178 -18.78 0.62 1.61
CA SER A 178 -18.30 1.54 2.65
C SER A 178 -16.78 1.78 2.62
N LEU A 179 -16.02 0.87 2.00
CA LEU A 179 -14.59 0.99 1.74
C LEU A 179 -14.26 1.05 0.23
N GLY A 180 -15.22 1.46 -0.60
CA GLY A 180 -15.08 1.44 -2.05
C GLY A 180 -14.81 0.03 -2.58
N ASP A 181 -13.95 -0.09 -3.60
CA ASP A 181 -13.60 -1.38 -4.20
C ASP A 181 -12.78 -2.29 -3.27
N ALA A 182 -12.18 -1.76 -2.19
CA ALA A 182 -11.45 -2.56 -1.22
C ALA A 182 -12.33 -3.56 -0.45
N GLY A 183 -13.64 -3.29 -0.36
CA GLY A 183 -14.63 -4.13 0.32
C GLY A 183 -15.43 -5.03 -0.61
N SER A 184 -15.14 -5.08 -1.91
CA SER A 184 -15.89 -5.91 -2.87
C SER A 184 -15.57 -7.41 -2.75
N GLU A 185 -14.51 -7.75 -2.02
CA GLU A 185 -14.03 -9.10 -1.78
C GLU A 185 -13.69 -9.30 -0.29
#